data_4a1e09a2da5379e17c4d3e9fef343631
#
_entry.id   4a1e09a2da5379e17c4d3e9fef343631
#
_cell.length_a   1.000
_cell.length_b   1.000
_cell.length_c   1.000
_cell.angle_alpha   90.00
_cell.angle_beta   90.00
_cell.angle_gamma   90.00
#
_symmetry.space_group_name_H-M   'P 1'
#
loop_
_entity.id
_entity.type
_entity.pdbx_description
1 polymer ?
#
loop_
_entity_poly.entity_id
_entity_poly.type
_entity_poly.pdbx_seq_one_letter_code
_entity_poly.pdbx_strand_id
1 'polypeptide(L)'
;LLPKGKKVVYTKGRRPEFNEEYVSSGSAKCSDVSLVVLVNNVSASASEIVAGAIQDWDRGLIVGETTFGKGLVQRQFDLADGSGFRLTTARYYTPSGRLIQRPYGEDKVKYQREAFERNEEDGENISHSAEKDSARPKFKTAGGRVVYGGGGITPDYIVKAERLGEYSVALRSRQVYLGYANKYMDSHGADVKKAYSADSRKFAKEFEVTVDMLQGVVGIAKNKGVEFKQESYEKDLRYIKAFTKATIARSIWGNVGSARVMLQEDNQFKKAISLFPEAEKISKSLTSLK
;
A
#
# COMPACT_ATOMS: atom_id res chain seq x y z
N LEU A 1 -6.05 12.79 12.34
CA LEU A 1 -4.75 12.17 12.58
C LEU A 1 -3.72 13.17 13.11
N LEU A 2 -3.71 14.41 12.59
CA LEU A 2 -2.82 15.48 13.04
C LEU A 2 -3.56 16.46 13.96
N PRO A 3 -2.90 17.07 14.96
CA PRO A 3 -3.44 18.16 15.75
C PRO A 3 -3.83 19.36 14.89
N LYS A 4 -4.69 20.24 15.41
CA LYS A 4 -5.17 21.44 14.70
C LYS A 4 -4.01 22.34 14.25
N GLY A 5 -4.12 22.90 13.04
CA GLY A 5 -3.18 23.88 12.50
C GLY A 5 -1.86 23.31 11.99
N LYS A 6 -1.66 21.98 12.05
CA LYS A 6 -0.45 21.36 11.47
C LYS A 6 -0.55 21.34 9.95
N LYS A 7 0.49 21.82 9.28
CA LYS A 7 0.60 21.78 7.83
C LYS A 7 0.51 20.33 7.33
N VAL A 8 -0.31 20.07 6.31
CA VAL A 8 -0.44 18.76 5.67
C VAL A 8 0.33 18.72 4.36
N VAL A 9 0.16 19.77 3.55
CA VAL A 9 0.78 19.92 2.24
C VAL A 9 0.71 21.40 1.84
N TYR A 10 1.63 21.83 1.03
CA TYR A 10 1.51 23.09 0.31
C TYR A 10 1.89 22.91 -1.16
N THR A 11 1.40 23.83 -2.00
CA THR A 11 1.69 23.83 -3.43
C THR A 11 2.50 25.06 -3.81
N LYS A 12 3.38 24.91 -4.79
CA LYS A 12 4.06 26.02 -5.45
C LYS A 12 3.92 25.89 -6.94
N GLY A 13 3.29 26.88 -7.54
CA GLY A 13 3.13 27.04 -8.98
C GLY A 13 4.07 28.10 -9.56
N ARG A 14 4.10 28.19 -10.88
CA ARG A 14 4.78 29.29 -11.60
C ARG A 14 4.11 30.63 -11.31
N ARG A 15 2.78 30.64 -11.13
CA ARG A 15 2.00 31.82 -10.77
C ARG A 15 1.57 31.74 -9.31
N PRO A 16 1.61 32.84 -8.56
CA PRO A 16 1.27 32.87 -7.13
C PRO A 16 -0.15 32.38 -6.82
N GLU A 17 -1.11 32.55 -7.74
CA GLU A 17 -2.50 32.09 -7.61
C GLU A 17 -2.65 30.58 -7.46
N PHE A 18 -1.59 29.80 -7.79
CA PHE A 18 -1.55 28.35 -7.63
C PHE A 18 -0.83 27.91 -6.35
N ASN A 19 -0.42 28.86 -5.52
CA ASN A 19 0.19 28.59 -4.23
C ASN A 19 -0.93 28.44 -3.19
N GLU A 20 -1.01 27.27 -2.60
CA GLU A 20 -2.03 26.95 -1.59
C GLU A 20 -1.35 26.23 -0.44
N GLU A 21 -1.87 26.41 0.76
CA GLU A 21 -1.42 25.69 1.95
C GLU A 21 -2.63 25.04 2.61
N TYR A 22 -2.50 23.75 2.94
CA TYR A 22 -3.54 22.98 3.60
C TYR A 22 -3.06 22.58 5.00
N VAL A 23 -3.87 22.89 5.98
CA VAL A 23 -3.62 22.59 7.39
C VAL A 23 -4.71 21.68 7.96
N SER A 24 -4.39 20.94 9.01
CA SER A 24 -5.33 20.07 9.70
C SER A 24 -6.40 20.89 10.43
N SER A 25 -7.68 20.50 10.31
CA SER A 25 -8.82 21.18 10.95
C SER A 25 -8.86 20.99 12.47
N GLY A 26 -8.20 19.94 12.99
CA GLY A 26 -8.22 19.61 14.41
C GLY A 26 -9.46 18.83 14.88
N SER A 27 -10.35 18.47 13.98
CA SER A 27 -11.48 17.57 14.28
C SER A 27 -11.06 16.09 14.37
N ALA A 28 -9.77 15.84 14.59
CA ALA A 28 -9.19 14.50 14.62
C ALA A 28 -9.64 13.72 15.86
N LYS A 29 -10.46 12.69 15.63
CA LYS A 29 -10.88 11.74 16.69
C LYS A 29 -9.78 10.72 17.05
N CYS A 30 -8.68 10.68 16.29
CA CYS A 30 -7.62 9.68 16.39
C CYS A 30 -6.24 10.33 16.50
N SER A 31 -6.12 11.45 17.20
CA SER A 31 -4.83 12.14 17.42
C SER A 31 -3.89 11.35 18.33
N ASP A 32 -4.44 10.55 19.24
CA ASP A 32 -3.72 9.94 20.36
C ASP A 32 -3.43 8.44 20.14
N VAL A 33 -3.91 7.87 19.04
CA VAL A 33 -3.65 6.45 18.73
C VAL A 33 -2.30 6.27 18.03
N SER A 34 -1.61 5.17 18.33
CA SER A 34 -0.42 4.78 17.58
C SER A 34 -0.78 4.56 16.10
N LEU A 35 0.05 5.07 15.21
CA LEU A 35 -0.23 5.08 13.78
C LEU A 35 0.90 4.45 12.96
N VAL A 36 0.55 3.47 12.14
CA VAL A 36 1.42 2.91 11.12
C VAL A 36 0.70 3.01 9.78
N VAL A 37 1.36 3.55 8.77
CA VAL A 37 0.82 3.74 7.42
C VAL A 37 1.54 2.79 6.47
N LEU A 38 0.77 1.91 5.83
CA LEU A 38 1.29 1.02 4.78
C LEU A 38 1.30 1.74 3.43
N VAL A 39 2.42 1.69 2.75
CA VAL A 39 2.61 2.27 1.42
C VAL A 39 3.35 1.30 0.50
N ASN A 40 3.19 1.49 -0.80
CA ASN A 40 3.94 0.75 -1.81
C ASN A 40 4.17 1.60 -3.06
N ASN A 41 4.82 1.02 -4.07
CA ASN A 41 5.17 1.68 -5.31
C ASN A 41 3.99 2.17 -6.17
N VAL A 42 2.74 1.75 -5.89
CA VAL A 42 1.52 2.30 -6.50
C VAL A 42 0.86 3.40 -5.66
N SER A 43 1.31 3.61 -4.42
CA SER A 43 0.85 4.72 -3.59
C SER A 43 1.33 6.03 -4.20
N ALA A 44 0.39 6.88 -4.62
CA ALA A 44 0.69 8.09 -5.39
C ALA A 44 -0.17 9.29 -4.96
N SER A 45 0.28 10.52 -5.27
CA SER A 45 -0.50 11.75 -5.16
C SER A 45 -1.02 11.98 -3.73
N ALA A 46 -2.35 11.98 -3.49
CA ALA A 46 -2.94 12.21 -2.16
C ALA A 46 -2.44 11.21 -1.10
N SER A 47 -2.16 9.96 -1.47
CA SER A 47 -1.58 8.97 -0.57
C SER A 47 -0.18 9.39 -0.10
N GLU A 48 0.60 9.99 -0.99
CA GLU A 48 1.94 10.51 -0.69
C GLU A 48 1.88 11.77 0.18
N ILE A 49 0.85 12.60 -0.01
CA ILE A 49 0.58 13.76 0.85
C ILE A 49 0.34 13.30 2.29
N VAL A 50 -0.52 12.29 2.47
CA VAL A 50 -0.83 11.75 3.81
C VAL A 50 0.40 11.10 4.43
N ALA A 51 1.07 10.18 3.70
CA ALA A 51 2.26 9.51 4.20
C ALA A 51 3.38 10.50 4.54
N GLY A 52 3.64 11.47 3.66
CA GLY A 52 4.64 12.49 3.86
C GLY A 52 4.35 13.41 5.07
N ALA A 53 3.08 13.80 5.25
CA ALA A 53 2.69 14.60 6.41
C ALA A 53 2.84 13.82 7.73
N ILE A 54 2.46 12.56 7.76
CA ILE A 54 2.62 11.70 8.94
C ILE A 54 4.10 11.51 9.28
N GLN A 55 4.94 11.25 8.27
CA GLN A 55 6.39 11.08 8.45
C GLN A 55 7.07 12.39 8.91
N ASP A 56 6.79 13.52 8.25
CA ASP A 56 7.42 14.78 8.52
C ASP A 56 7.06 15.36 9.90
N TRP A 57 5.86 15.04 10.40
CA TRP A 57 5.45 15.40 11.75
C TRP A 57 5.84 14.35 12.80
N ASP A 58 6.53 13.28 12.45
CA ASP A 58 6.81 12.14 13.35
C ASP A 58 5.54 11.60 14.05
N ARG A 59 4.39 11.69 13.35
CA ARG A 59 3.11 11.31 13.93
C ARG A 59 2.91 9.79 13.96
N GLY A 60 3.65 9.07 13.16
CA GLY A 60 3.59 7.61 13.04
C GLY A 60 4.68 7.10 12.12
N LEU A 61 4.70 5.79 11.92
CA LEU A 61 5.65 5.10 11.05
C LEU A 61 5.08 4.85 9.67
N ILE A 62 5.93 4.96 8.67
CA ILE A 62 5.63 4.56 7.28
C ILE A 62 6.33 3.23 7.01
N VAL A 63 5.57 2.22 6.53
CA VAL A 63 6.06 0.85 6.32
C VAL A 63 5.69 0.37 4.93
N GLY A 64 6.58 -0.34 4.26
CA GLY A 64 6.35 -0.94 2.95
C GLY A 64 7.42 -0.60 1.93
N GLU A 65 7.04 -0.18 0.72
CA GLU A 65 7.95 0.16 -0.38
C GLU A 65 7.87 1.66 -0.69
N THR A 66 8.94 2.25 -1.22
CA THR A 66 8.96 3.66 -1.62
C THR A 66 7.83 3.97 -2.60
N THR A 67 7.09 5.04 -2.31
CA THR A 67 5.90 5.44 -3.07
C THR A 67 6.22 5.89 -4.49
N PHE A 68 5.21 6.04 -5.33
CA PHE A 68 5.38 6.31 -6.76
C PHE A 68 6.19 7.59 -7.07
N GLY A 69 5.98 8.67 -6.33
CA GLY A 69 6.64 9.96 -6.58
C GLY A 69 5.86 10.86 -7.57
N LYS A 70 4.52 10.98 -7.40
CA LYS A 70 3.67 11.88 -8.19
C LYS A 70 3.32 13.12 -7.38
N GLY A 71 4.09 14.18 -7.54
CA GLY A 71 3.97 15.46 -6.82
C GLY A 71 3.49 16.63 -7.66
N LEU A 72 2.70 16.40 -8.72
CA LEU A 72 2.18 17.43 -9.63
C LEU A 72 0.70 17.70 -9.37
N VAL A 73 0.35 18.98 -9.29
CA VAL A 73 -1.04 19.47 -9.26
C VAL A 73 -1.51 19.68 -10.68
N GLN A 74 -2.60 19.04 -11.06
CA GLN A 74 -3.25 19.23 -12.35
C GLN A 74 -4.62 19.86 -12.16
N ARG A 75 -4.92 20.93 -12.90
CA ARG A 75 -6.25 21.54 -12.96
C ARG A 75 -6.87 21.28 -14.33
N GLN A 76 -8.17 21.10 -14.34
CA GLN A 76 -8.96 21.01 -15.55
C GLN A 76 -9.43 22.43 -15.93
N PHE A 77 -9.37 22.71 -17.21
CA PHE A 77 -9.88 23.92 -17.82
C PHE A 77 -10.90 23.51 -18.88
N ASP A 78 -12.13 23.97 -18.71
CA ASP A 78 -13.21 23.66 -19.65
C ASP A 78 -13.22 24.72 -20.75
N LEU A 79 -13.49 24.29 -21.98
CA LEU A 79 -13.57 25.14 -23.18
C LEU A 79 -15.03 25.41 -23.54
N ALA A 80 -15.25 26.46 -24.35
CA ALA A 80 -16.60 26.90 -24.70
C ALA A 80 -17.41 25.89 -25.53
N ASP A 81 -16.73 24.94 -26.17
CA ASP A 81 -17.34 23.86 -26.95
C ASP A 81 -17.71 22.63 -26.10
N GLY A 82 -17.54 22.69 -24.76
CA GLY A 82 -17.79 21.60 -23.81
C GLY A 82 -16.63 20.60 -23.69
N SER A 83 -15.56 20.76 -24.45
CA SER A 83 -14.32 20.00 -24.24
C SER A 83 -13.51 20.58 -23.08
N GLY A 84 -12.51 19.84 -22.61
CA GLY A 84 -11.63 20.30 -21.53
C GLY A 84 -10.23 19.72 -21.64
N PHE A 85 -9.26 20.40 -21.03
CA PHE A 85 -7.90 19.92 -20.94
C PHE A 85 -7.37 20.00 -19.50
N ARG A 86 -6.39 19.17 -19.18
CA ARG A 86 -5.70 19.19 -17.88
C ARG A 86 -4.30 19.71 -18.04
N LEU A 87 -3.96 20.68 -17.20
CA LEU A 87 -2.63 21.29 -17.18
C LEU A 87 -2.01 21.19 -15.81
N THR A 88 -0.71 20.90 -15.77
CA THR A 88 0.07 20.97 -14.53
C THR A 88 0.28 22.44 -14.16
N THR A 89 -0.21 22.85 -12.99
CA THR A 89 -0.17 24.23 -12.51
C THR A 89 0.79 24.44 -11.34
N ALA A 90 1.06 23.39 -10.54
CA ALA A 90 1.90 23.48 -9.35
C ALA A 90 2.56 22.14 -9.00
N ARG A 91 3.46 22.18 -8.03
CA ARG A 91 4.08 21.00 -7.39
C ARG A 91 3.67 20.91 -5.95
N TYR A 92 3.53 19.67 -5.43
CA TYR A 92 3.29 19.39 -4.01
C TYR A 92 4.58 19.34 -3.22
N TYR A 93 4.51 19.92 -2.02
CA TYR A 93 5.57 19.86 -1.03
C TYR A 93 5.00 19.38 0.31
N THR A 94 5.73 18.50 0.98
CA THR A 94 5.37 18.02 2.31
C THR A 94 5.65 19.10 3.39
N PRO A 95 5.22 18.91 4.63
CA PRO A 95 5.45 19.90 5.71
C PRO A 95 6.91 20.30 5.88
N SER A 96 7.85 19.37 5.74
CA SER A 96 9.30 19.65 5.84
C SER A 96 9.88 20.40 4.64
N GLY A 97 9.11 20.54 3.55
CA GLY A 97 9.55 21.19 2.33
C GLY A 97 10.02 20.24 1.22
N ARG A 98 9.90 18.94 1.42
CA ARG A 98 10.27 17.95 0.39
C ARG A 98 9.37 18.03 -0.83
N LEU A 99 9.95 18.11 -2.01
CA LEU A 99 9.24 17.84 -3.25
C LEU A 99 9.05 16.33 -3.40
N ILE A 100 7.80 15.88 -3.53
CA ILE A 100 7.46 14.47 -3.71
C ILE A 100 7.82 13.99 -5.12
N GLN A 101 7.68 14.87 -6.12
CA GLN A 101 7.83 14.53 -7.54
C GLN A 101 9.20 13.92 -7.86
N ARG A 102 9.19 12.73 -8.47
CA ARG A 102 10.38 12.17 -9.10
C ARG A 102 10.79 12.99 -10.33
N PRO A 103 12.09 13.03 -10.68
CA PRO A 103 12.53 13.60 -11.94
C PRO A 103 11.71 13.03 -13.12
N TYR A 104 11.23 13.90 -13.96
CA TYR A 104 10.41 13.55 -15.12
C TYR A 104 11.27 13.64 -16.37
N GLY A 105 11.53 12.49 -17.00
CA GLY A 105 12.24 12.41 -18.28
C GLY A 105 11.28 12.43 -19.48
N GLU A 106 11.81 12.43 -20.68
CA GLU A 106 11.03 12.39 -21.93
C GLU A 106 10.35 11.05 -22.15
N ASP A 107 10.97 9.95 -21.68
CA ASP A 107 10.44 8.59 -21.78
C ASP A 107 9.44 8.28 -20.66
N LYS A 108 8.15 8.37 -21.00
CA LYS A 108 7.04 8.10 -20.07
C LYS A 108 6.97 6.63 -19.62
N VAL A 109 7.34 5.69 -20.49
CA VAL A 109 7.30 4.26 -20.18
C VAL A 109 8.40 3.92 -19.18
N LYS A 110 9.61 4.42 -19.42
CA LYS A 110 10.74 4.30 -18.49
C LYS A 110 10.39 4.93 -17.14
N TYR A 111 9.84 6.15 -17.14
CA TYR A 111 9.41 6.83 -15.91
C TYR A 111 8.42 5.98 -15.09
N GLN A 112 7.44 5.34 -15.72
CA GLN A 112 6.51 4.47 -15.01
C GLN A 112 7.21 3.23 -14.46
N ARG A 113 7.99 2.54 -15.30
CA ARG A 113 8.66 1.29 -14.94
C ARG A 113 9.65 1.44 -13.78
N GLU A 114 10.42 2.51 -13.76
CA GLU A 114 11.38 2.81 -12.70
C GLU A 114 10.77 2.84 -11.28
N ALA A 115 9.48 3.17 -11.13
CA ALA A 115 8.81 3.11 -9.83
C ALA A 115 8.66 1.68 -9.30
N PHE A 116 8.58 0.70 -10.21
CA PHE A 116 8.36 -0.72 -9.90
C PHE A 116 9.66 -1.54 -9.86
N GLU A 117 10.73 -1.00 -10.46
CA GLU A 117 12.02 -1.68 -10.58
C GLU A 117 13.06 -1.19 -9.55
N ARG A 118 12.63 -0.46 -8.51
CA ARG A 118 13.54 0.00 -7.45
C ARG A 118 14.18 -1.18 -6.73
N ASN A 119 15.50 -1.11 -6.57
CA ASN A 119 16.27 -2.11 -5.87
C ASN A 119 16.45 -1.69 -4.40
N GLU A 120 15.39 -1.83 -3.62
CA GLU A 120 15.39 -1.54 -2.18
C GLU A 120 15.66 -2.84 -1.41
N GLU A 121 16.34 -2.76 -0.29
CA GLU A 121 16.57 -3.89 0.61
C GLU A 121 15.62 -3.78 1.82
N ASP A 122 15.09 -4.92 2.28
CA ASP A 122 14.26 -4.96 3.47
C ASP A 122 15.06 -4.51 4.70
N GLY A 123 14.47 -3.70 5.55
CA GLY A 123 15.11 -3.30 6.79
C GLY A 123 14.57 -2.03 7.42
N GLU A 124 15.11 -1.73 8.58
CA GLU A 124 14.89 -0.46 9.26
C GLU A 124 15.57 0.69 8.52
N ASN A 125 14.83 1.77 8.30
CA ASN A 125 15.30 2.95 7.59
C ASN A 125 14.87 4.26 8.29
N ILE A 126 14.67 4.24 9.61
CA ILE A 126 14.23 5.41 10.40
C ILE A 126 15.23 6.57 10.27
N SER A 127 16.51 6.26 10.22
CA SER A 127 17.57 7.25 10.03
C SER A 127 17.80 7.64 8.57
N HIS A 128 17.13 6.95 7.64
CA HIS A 128 17.33 7.07 6.19
C HIS A 128 18.80 6.91 5.74
N SER A 129 19.61 6.22 6.55
CA SER A 129 21.03 5.97 6.26
C SER A 129 21.26 5.06 5.07
N ALA A 130 20.28 4.21 4.75
CA ALA A 130 20.31 3.32 3.57
C ALA A 130 20.05 4.06 2.25
N GLU A 131 19.54 5.30 2.28
CA GLU A 131 19.38 6.13 1.09
C GLU A 131 20.74 6.66 0.63
N LYS A 132 21.44 5.85 -0.14
CA LYS A 132 22.83 6.12 -0.60
C LYS A 132 22.94 7.22 -1.66
N ASP A 133 21.82 7.73 -2.16
CA ASP A 133 21.82 8.79 -3.18
C ASP A 133 22.11 10.16 -2.55
N SER A 134 23.40 10.48 -2.47
CA SER A 134 23.89 11.76 -1.92
C SER A 134 23.44 13.00 -2.72
N ALA A 135 22.92 12.82 -3.93
CA ALA A 135 22.45 13.92 -4.80
C ALA A 135 21.01 14.37 -4.45
N ARG A 136 20.25 13.59 -3.68
CA ARG A 136 18.88 13.96 -3.31
C ARG A 136 18.86 15.04 -2.21
N PRO A 137 17.97 16.06 -2.31
CA PRO A 137 17.85 17.08 -1.30
C PRO A 137 17.45 16.50 0.08
N LYS A 138 18.16 16.90 1.12
CA LYS A 138 17.94 16.48 2.52
C LYS A 138 17.04 17.47 3.24
N PHE A 139 16.12 16.94 4.04
CA PHE A 139 15.19 17.69 4.90
C PHE A 139 15.16 17.06 6.29
N LYS A 140 14.49 17.73 7.23
CA LYS A 140 14.32 17.23 8.59
C LYS A 140 12.85 17.14 8.96
N THR A 141 12.47 16.07 9.64
CA THR A 141 11.17 15.94 10.28
C THR A 141 11.06 16.87 11.50
N ALA A 142 9.89 16.98 12.11
CA ALA A 142 9.70 17.78 13.33
C ALA A 142 10.58 17.32 14.50
N GLY A 143 10.87 16.02 14.60
CA GLY A 143 11.78 15.43 15.58
C GLY A 143 13.26 15.43 15.16
N GLY A 144 13.58 16.04 14.00
CA GLY A 144 14.96 16.18 13.53
C GLY A 144 15.53 15.00 12.74
N ARG A 145 14.73 13.96 12.45
CA ARG A 145 15.15 12.84 11.58
C ARG A 145 15.40 13.34 10.15
N VAL A 146 16.41 12.81 9.49
CA VAL A 146 16.71 13.14 8.09
C VAL A 146 15.73 12.40 7.18
N VAL A 147 15.19 13.09 6.18
CA VAL A 147 14.35 12.53 5.11
C VAL A 147 14.73 13.17 3.78
N TYR A 148 14.44 12.49 2.66
CA TYR A 148 14.87 12.93 1.33
C TYR A 148 13.69 13.32 0.44
N GLY A 149 13.91 14.30 -0.43
CA GLY A 149 12.96 14.72 -1.46
C GLY A 149 13.28 14.13 -2.84
N GLY A 150 12.40 14.40 -3.82
CA GLY A 150 12.66 14.09 -5.24
C GLY A 150 12.49 12.63 -5.65
N GLY A 151 11.83 11.80 -4.84
CA GLY A 151 11.74 10.38 -5.17
C GLY A 151 10.51 9.63 -4.64
N GLY A 152 9.46 10.33 -4.25
CA GLY A 152 8.35 9.77 -3.48
C GLY A 152 8.66 9.81 -1.97
N ILE A 153 7.88 9.06 -1.19
CA ILE A 153 8.06 8.89 0.24
C ILE A 153 8.75 7.55 0.48
N THR A 154 9.97 7.57 0.98
CA THR A 154 10.69 6.35 1.39
C THR A 154 10.20 5.95 2.78
N PRO A 155 9.81 4.67 3.01
CA PRO A 155 9.33 4.22 4.31
C PRO A 155 10.40 4.29 5.41
N ASP A 156 9.94 4.38 6.67
CA ASP A 156 10.77 4.21 7.86
C ASP A 156 11.19 2.74 8.07
N TYR A 157 10.38 1.81 7.55
CA TYR A 157 10.67 0.39 7.45
C TYR A 157 10.38 -0.10 6.03
N ILE A 158 11.43 -0.47 5.32
CA ILE A 158 11.31 -1.05 3.98
C ILE A 158 10.95 -2.51 4.12
N VAL A 159 9.83 -2.91 3.53
CA VAL A 159 9.33 -4.29 3.49
C VAL A 159 8.79 -4.54 2.09
N LYS A 160 9.49 -5.35 1.32
CA LYS A 160 9.09 -5.68 -0.05
C LYS A 160 7.84 -6.55 -0.05
N ALA A 161 6.92 -6.26 -0.95
CA ALA A 161 5.82 -7.19 -1.21
C ALA A 161 6.34 -8.48 -1.85
N GLU A 162 5.79 -9.61 -1.44
CA GLU A 162 6.12 -10.89 -2.07
C GLU A 162 5.68 -10.90 -3.53
N ARG A 163 6.59 -11.19 -4.43
CA ARG A 163 6.29 -11.30 -5.87
C ARG A 163 5.84 -12.72 -6.19
N LEU A 164 4.66 -12.82 -6.78
CA LEU A 164 4.08 -14.07 -7.20
C LEU A 164 4.76 -14.59 -8.48
N GLY A 165 4.88 -15.90 -8.57
CA GLY A 165 5.32 -16.58 -9.78
C GLY A 165 4.26 -16.54 -10.90
N GLU A 166 4.68 -16.86 -12.10
CA GLU A 166 3.84 -16.79 -13.31
C GLU A 166 2.57 -17.63 -13.20
N TYR A 167 2.67 -18.81 -12.56
CA TYR A 167 1.52 -19.69 -12.39
C TYR A 167 0.43 -19.06 -11.53
N SER A 168 0.81 -18.49 -10.37
CA SER A 168 -0.13 -17.78 -9.49
C SER A 168 -0.75 -16.55 -10.14
N VAL A 169 0.03 -15.82 -10.93
CA VAL A 169 -0.47 -14.70 -11.74
C VAL A 169 -1.51 -15.19 -12.76
N ALA A 170 -1.24 -16.31 -13.45
CA ALA A 170 -2.16 -16.91 -14.40
C ALA A 170 -3.45 -17.42 -13.72
N LEU A 171 -3.36 -18.06 -12.55
CA LEU A 171 -4.52 -18.48 -11.75
C LEU A 171 -5.45 -17.32 -11.44
N ARG A 172 -4.89 -16.15 -11.08
CA ARG A 172 -5.67 -14.93 -10.78
C ARG A 172 -6.32 -14.35 -12.04
N SER A 173 -5.54 -14.14 -13.09
CA SER A 173 -6.00 -13.50 -14.33
C SER A 173 -7.10 -14.32 -15.03
N ARG A 174 -7.03 -15.63 -14.94
CA ARG A 174 -8.06 -16.55 -15.48
C ARG A 174 -9.20 -16.84 -14.50
N GLN A 175 -9.24 -16.15 -13.36
CA GLN A 175 -10.29 -16.30 -12.33
C GLN A 175 -10.49 -17.77 -11.89
N VAL A 176 -9.38 -18.52 -11.74
CA VAL A 176 -9.41 -19.93 -11.37
C VAL A 176 -9.95 -20.09 -9.94
N TYR A 177 -9.48 -19.26 -9.01
CA TYR A 177 -9.91 -19.30 -7.60
C TYR A 177 -11.42 -19.07 -7.46
N LEU A 178 -11.97 -18.11 -8.21
CA LEU A 178 -13.42 -17.87 -8.20
C LEU A 178 -14.20 -19.09 -8.73
N GLY A 179 -13.75 -19.66 -9.84
CA GLY A 179 -14.37 -20.87 -10.39
C GLY A 179 -14.31 -22.05 -9.42
N TYR A 180 -13.19 -22.22 -8.72
CA TYR A 180 -13.07 -23.25 -7.69
C TYR A 180 -13.96 -22.97 -6.48
N ALA A 181 -13.94 -21.75 -5.95
CA ALA A 181 -14.73 -21.39 -4.79
C ALA A 181 -16.23 -21.59 -5.03
N ASN A 182 -16.73 -21.21 -6.21
CA ASN A 182 -18.14 -21.44 -6.57
C ASN A 182 -18.46 -22.93 -6.53
N LYS A 183 -17.70 -23.76 -7.24
CA LYS A 183 -17.90 -25.23 -7.25
C LYS A 183 -17.83 -25.84 -5.84
N TYR A 184 -16.87 -25.40 -5.04
CA TYR A 184 -16.71 -25.85 -3.65
C TYR A 184 -17.91 -25.45 -2.79
N MET A 185 -18.38 -24.22 -2.89
CA MET A 185 -19.54 -23.74 -2.15
C MET A 185 -20.86 -24.36 -2.56
N ASP A 186 -21.00 -24.76 -3.84
CA ASP A 186 -22.19 -25.51 -4.29
C ASP A 186 -22.28 -26.88 -3.59
N SER A 187 -21.14 -27.53 -3.34
CA SER A 187 -21.11 -28.90 -2.76
C SER A 187 -20.98 -28.89 -1.23
N HIS A 188 -20.26 -27.92 -0.64
CA HIS A 188 -19.88 -27.91 0.79
C HIS A 188 -20.34 -26.63 1.51
N GLY A 189 -21.01 -25.72 0.81
CA GLY A 189 -21.33 -24.41 1.36
C GLY A 189 -22.25 -24.45 2.58
N ALA A 190 -23.15 -25.45 2.67
CA ALA A 190 -24.02 -25.62 3.83
C ALA A 190 -23.21 -25.95 5.10
N ASP A 191 -22.25 -26.87 4.99
CA ASP A 191 -21.41 -27.30 6.11
C ASP A 191 -20.45 -26.16 6.56
N VAL A 192 -19.83 -25.48 5.58
CA VAL A 192 -18.96 -24.34 5.86
C VAL A 192 -19.73 -23.21 6.57
N LYS A 193 -20.93 -22.88 6.09
CA LYS A 193 -21.79 -21.87 6.73
C LYS A 193 -22.21 -22.32 8.12
N LYS A 194 -22.60 -23.56 8.32
CA LYS A 194 -22.97 -24.11 9.62
C LYS A 194 -21.82 -23.99 10.62
N ALA A 195 -20.59 -24.30 10.19
CA ALA A 195 -19.40 -24.28 11.06
C ALA A 195 -18.89 -22.88 11.37
N TYR A 196 -19.02 -21.91 10.42
CA TYR A 196 -18.27 -20.66 10.49
C TYR A 196 -19.07 -19.37 10.23
N SER A 197 -20.33 -19.41 9.78
CA SER A 197 -21.04 -18.18 9.34
C SER A 197 -21.08 -17.07 10.41
N ALA A 198 -21.11 -17.45 11.69
CA ALA A 198 -21.15 -16.51 12.81
C ALA A 198 -19.81 -15.78 13.06
N ASP A 199 -18.67 -16.38 12.66
CA ASP A 199 -17.35 -15.82 12.96
C ASP A 199 -16.32 -16.07 11.85
N SER A 200 -16.09 -15.03 11.07
CA SER A 200 -15.06 -15.06 10.03
C SER A 200 -13.62 -15.11 10.57
N ARG A 201 -13.39 -14.77 11.87
CA ARG A 201 -12.07 -14.92 12.50
C ARG A 201 -11.78 -16.36 12.78
N LYS A 202 -12.79 -17.10 13.25
CA LYS A 202 -12.71 -18.54 13.44
C LYS A 202 -12.39 -19.24 12.12
N PHE A 203 -13.11 -18.91 11.03
CA PHE A 203 -12.80 -19.42 9.68
C PHE A 203 -11.37 -19.09 9.27
N ALA A 204 -10.94 -17.86 9.40
CA ALA A 204 -9.59 -17.45 9.01
C ALA A 204 -8.50 -18.19 9.79
N LYS A 205 -8.75 -18.60 11.02
CA LYS A 205 -7.81 -19.35 11.85
C LYS A 205 -7.85 -20.87 11.57
N GLU A 206 -9.03 -21.45 11.49
CA GLU A 206 -9.22 -22.92 11.57
C GLU A 206 -9.48 -23.60 10.22
N PHE A 207 -10.01 -22.87 9.22
CA PHE A 207 -10.30 -23.51 7.93
C PHE A 207 -8.99 -23.81 7.20
N GLU A 208 -8.77 -25.07 6.85
CA GLU A 208 -7.58 -25.52 6.12
C GLU A 208 -7.90 -25.86 4.67
N VAL A 209 -7.02 -25.43 3.79
CA VAL A 209 -7.08 -25.84 2.37
C VAL A 209 -6.35 -27.16 2.22
N THR A 210 -7.11 -28.22 1.94
CA THR A 210 -6.61 -29.59 1.80
C THR A 210 -5.91 -29.83 0.46
N VAL A 211 -5.22 -30.97 0.35
CA VAL A 211 -4.58 -31.38 -0.90
C VAL A 211 -5.63 -31.57 -2.01
N ASP A 212 -6.79 -32.16 -1.71
CA ASP A 212 -7.86 -32.36 -2.67
C ASP A 212 -8.42 -31.03 -3.19
N MET A 213 -8.51 -30.03 -2.33
CA MET A 213 -8.92 -28.69 -2.74
C MET A 213 -7.89 -28.07 -3.71
N LEU A 214 -6.60 -28.25 -3.44
CA LEU A 214 -5.55 -27.77 -4.34
C LEU A 214 -5.56 -28.50 -5.68
N GLN A 215 -5.79 -29.80 -5.70
CA GLN A 215 -5.98 -30.56 -6.93
C GLN A 215 -7.21 -30.07 -7.71
N GLY A 216 -8.28 -29.71 -7.00
CA GLY A 216 -9.46 -29.08 -7.61
C GLY A 216 -9.14 -27.74 -8.27
N VAL A 217 -8.31 -26.89 -7.63
CA VAL A 217 -7.82 -25.62 -8.20
C VAL A 217 -7.00 -25.89 -9.46
N VAL A 218 -6.06 -26.85 -9.42
CA VAL A 218 -5.24 -27.24 -10.58
C VAL A 218 -6.11 -27.78 -11.71
N GLY A 219 -7.14 -28.59 -11.40
CA GLY A 219 -8.09 -29.11 -12.39
C GLY A 219 -8.85 -28.02 -13.14
N ILE A 220 -9.34 -27.00 -12.40
CA ILE A 220 -10.00 -25.83 -13.03
C ILE A 220 -8.99 -25.00 -13.83
N ALA A 221 -7.76 -24.85 -13.34
CA ALA A 221 -6.69 -24.15 -14.04
C ALA A 221 -6.44 -24.77 -15.42
N LYS A 222 -6.31 -26.11 -15.49
CA LYS A 222 -6.15 -26.87 -16.72
C LYS A 222 -7.33 -26.65 -17.69
N ASN A 223 -8.56 -26.70 -17.19
CA ASN A 223 -9.76 -26.47 -18.01
C ASN A 223 -9.84 -25.05 -18.57
N LYS A 224 -9.19 -24.08 -17.90
CA LYS A 224 -9.10 -22.68 -18.35
C LYS A 224 -7.82 -22.39 -19.16
N GLY A 225 -7.09 -23.42 -19.58
CA GLY A 225 -5.89 -23.29 -20.40
C GLY A 225 -4.68 -22.69 -19.64
N VAL A 226 -4.64 -22.84 -18.32
CA VAL A 226 -3.44 -22.47 -17.53
C VAL A 226 -2.53 -23.70 -17.45
N GLU A 227 -1.35 -23.57 -18.04
CA GLU A 227 -0.33 -24.62 -17.99
C GLU A 227 0.23 -24.73 -16.57
N PHE A 228 0.34 -25.98 -16.06
CA PHE A 228 0.89 -26.23 -14.73
C PHE A 228 2.41 -26.06 -14.74
N LYS A 229 2.92 -25.25 -13.83
CA LYS A 229 4.36 -25.00 -13.63
C LYS A 229 4.74 -25.39 -12.21
N GLN A 230 5.39 -26.54 -12.05
CA GLN A 230 5.73 -27.15 -10.76
C GLN A 230 6.53 -26.20 -9.85
N GLU A 231 7.61 -25.63 -10.35
CA GLU A 231 8.48 -24.73 -9.58
C GLU A 231 7.73 -23.49 -9.06
N SER A 232 6.93 -22.85 -9.93
CA SER A 232 6.11 -21.70 -9.57
C SER A 232 4.97 -22.07 -8.61
N TYR A 233 4.39 -23.27 -8.77
CA TYR A 233 3.36 -23.79 -7.85
C TYR A 233 3.93 -24.02 -6.44
N GLU A 234 5.07 -24.69 -6.35
CA GLU A 234 5.73 -24.97 -5.05
C GLU A 234 6.17 -23.69 -4.33
N LYS A 235 6.78 -22.77 -5.08
CA LYS A 235 7.18 -21.46 -4.57
C LYS A 235 6.00 -20.70 -3.96
N ASP A 236 4.86 -20.70 -4.64
CA ASP A 236 3.71 -19.90 -4.28
C ASP A 236 2.64 -20.70 -3.51
N LEU A 237 2.91 -21.93 -3.08
CA LEU A 237 1.92 -22.84 -2.50
C LEU A 237 1.18 -22.21 -1.30
N ARG A 238 1.92 -21.48 -0.45
CA ARG A 238 1.32 -20.74 0.69
C ARG A 238 0.30 -19.72 0.21
N TYR A 239 0.66 -18.95 -0.81
CA TYR A 239 -0.22 -17.95 -1.41
C TYR A 239 -1.43 -18.59 -2.12
N ILE A 240 -1.23 -19.68 -2.87
CA ILE A 240 -2.30 -20.43 -3.54
C ILE A 240 -3.33 -20.91 -2.51
N LYS A 241 -2.88 -21.48 -1.39
CA LYS A 241 -3.74 -21.86 -0.26
C LYS A 241 -4.51 -20.67 0.29
N ALA A 242 -3.80 -19.58 0.63
CA ALA A 242 -4.38 -18.38 1.18
C ALA A 242 -5.44 -17.77 0.25
N PHE A 243 -5.15 -17.68 -1.06
CA PHE A 243 -6.05 -17.08 -2.02
C PHE A 243 -7.30 -17.98 -2.29
N THR A 244 -7.13 -19.29 -2.26
CA THR A 244 -8.25 -20.25 -2.31
C THR A 244 -9.16 -20.06 -1.11
N LYS A 245 -8.60 -20.06 0.11
CA LYS A 245 -9.34 -19.82 1.36
C LYS A 245 -10.01 -18.45 1.38
N ALA A 246 -9.31 -17.41 0.95
CA ALA A 246 -9.82 -16.05 0.89
C ALA A 246 -11.01 -15.91 -0.08
N THR A 247 -10.98 -16.62 -1.21
CA THR A 247 -12.07 -16.61 -2.19
C THR A 247 -13.30 -17.32 -1.64
N ILE A 248 -13.14 -18.44 -0.91
CA ILE A 248 -14.23 -19.10 -0.19
C ILE A 248 -14.80 -18.18 0.90
N ALA A 249 -13.93 -17.53 1.70
CA ALA A 249 -14.36 -16.56 2.70
C ALA A 249 -15.17 -15.40 2.10
N ARG A 250 -14.78 -14.96 0.90
CA ARG A 250 -15.49 -13.90 0.17
C ARG A 250 -16.92 -14.27 -0.18
N SER A 251 -17.20 -15.56 -0.47
CA SER A 251 -18.55 -16.02 -0.77
C SER A 251 -19.50 -15.95 0.44
N ILE A 252 -18.97 -15.87 1.66
CA ILE A 252 -19.78 -15.84 2.88
C ILE A 252 -19.83 -14.42 3.48
N TRP A 253 -18.68 -13.72 3.56
CA TRP A 253 -18.53 -12.43 4.25
C TRP A 253 -18.07 -11.29 3.32
N GLY A 254 -18.10 -11.48 2.01
CA GLY A 254 -17.65 -10.47 1.07
C GLY A 254 -16.16 -10.12 1.22
N ASN A 255 -15.82 -8.88 0.89
CA ASN A 255 -14.43 -8.41 0.92
C ASN A 255 -13.81 -8.46 2.32
N VAL A 256 -14.59 -8.29 3.38
CA VAL A 256 -14.09 -8.33 4.77
C VAL A 256 -13.55 -9.72 5.10
N GLY A 257 -14.26 -10.78 4.73
CA GLY A 257 -13.80 -12.17 4.94
C GLY A 257 -12.53 -12.46 4.16
N SER A 258 -12.49 -12.09 2.89
CA SER A 258 -11.32 -12.26 2.03
C SER A 258 -10.09 -11.51 2.57
N ALA A 259 -10.25 -10.23 2.92
CA ALA A 259 -9.17 -9.43 3.47
C ALA A 259 -8.61 -10.03 4.77
N ARG A 260 -9.49 -10.52 5.66
CA ARG A 260 -9.08 -11.13 6.93
C ARG A 260 -8.18 -12.34 6.76
N VAL A 261 -8.43 -13.15 5.72
CA VAL A 261 -7.55 -14.28 5.38
C VAL A 261 -6.24 -13.77 4.79
N MET A 262 -6.29 -12.87 3.80
CA MET A 262 -5.10 -12.42 3.10
C MET A 262 -4.13 -11.64 3.98
N LEU A 263 -4.62 -10.83 4.93
CA LEU A 263 -3.78 -10.09 5.87
C LEU A 263 -2.94 -11.00 6.78
N GLN A 264 -3.36 -12.26 6.98
CA GLN A 264 -2.55 -13.23 7.74
C GLN A 264 -1.30 -13.67 6.98
N GLU A 265 -1.30 -13.51 5.66
CA GLU A 265 -0.15 -13.84 4.79
C GLU A 265 0.66 -12.63 4.35
N ASP A 266 0.11 -11.44 4.52
CA ASP A 266 0.76 -10.17 4.13
C ASP A 266 1.93 -9.83 5.06
N ASN A 267 3.15 -9.88 4.52
CA ASN A 267 4.38 -9.61 5.27
C ASN A 267 4.49 -8.14 5.70
N GLN A 268 4.02 -7.20 4.86
CA GLN A 268 4.00 -5.77 5.18
C GLN A 268 3.05 -5.49 6.34
N PHE A 269 1.84 -6.10 6.32
CA PHE A 269 0.88 -5.98 7.40
C PHE A 269 1.39 -6.60 8.72
N LYS A 270 1.98 -7.79 8.67
CA LYS A 270 2.60 -8.43 9.84
C LYS A 270 3.68 -7.55 10.47
N LYS A 271 4.56 -6.99 9.64
CA LYS A 271 5.60 -6.06 10.11
C LYS A 271 4.97 -4.81 10.73
N ALA A 272 3.97 -4.21 10.09
CA ALA A 272 3.28 -3.03 10.61
C ALA A 272 2.67 -3.28 11.99
N ILE A 273 2.01 -4.42 12.19
CA ILE A 273 1.45 -4.80 13.51
C ILE A 273 2.55 -4.89 14.57
N SER A 274 3.70 -5.46 14.25
CA SER A 274 4.82 -5.60 15.20
C SER A 274 5.45 -4.26 15.60
N LEU A 275 5.23 -3.19 14.82
CA LEU A 275 5.83 -1.87 15.02
C LEU A 275 4.95 -0.89 15.82
N PHE A 276 3.74 -1.27 16.26
CA PHE A 276 2.89 -0.39 17.06
C PHE A 276 3.56 0.15 18.35
N PRO A 277 4.33 -0.65 19.12
CA PRO A 277 5.04 -0.12 20.30
C PRO A 277 6.05 0.98 19.94
N GLU A 278 6.67 0.90 18.77
CA GLU A 278 7.62 1.90 18.31
C GLU A 278 6.91 3.14 17.76
N ALA A 279 5.83 2.97 17.00
CA ALA A 279 4.98 4.06 16.54
C ALA A 279 4.42 4.88 17.72
N GLU A 280 4.14 4.23 18.85
CA GLU A 280 3.73 4.89 20.09
C GLU A 280 4.85 5.78 20.66
N LYS A 281 6.09 5.28 20.69
CA LYS A 281 7.25 6.06 21.16
C LYS A 281 7.48 7.32 20.30
N ILE A 282 7.43 7.17 18.98
CA ILE A 282 7.60 8.30 18.04
C ILE A 282 6.50 9.35 18.24
N SER A 283 5.23 8.92 18.35
CA SER A 283 4.13 9.86 18.52
C SER A 283 4.16 10.62 19.86
N LYS A 284 4.67 9.99 20.93
CA LYS A 284 4.83 10.62 22.24
C LYS A 284 5.95 11.66 22.28
N SER A 285 7.03 11.46 21.50
CA SER A 285 8.12 12.45 21.42
C SER A 285 7.65 13.80 20.84
N LEU A 286 6.64 13.79 19.97
CA LEU A 286 5.98 15.01 19.47
C LEU A 286 5.21 15.78 20.53
N THR A 287 4.62 15.09 21.50
CA THR A 287 3.82 15.73 22.55
C THR A 287 4.71 16.47 23.57
N SER A 288 5.97 16.07 23.67
CA SER A 288 6.96 16.71 24.54
C SER A 288 7.68 17.92 23.89
N LEU A 289 7.48 18.15 22.59
CA LEU A 289 8.03 19.29 21.83
C LEU A 289 7.04 20.47 21.70
N LYS A 290 6.00 20.51 22.55
CA LYS A 290 5.05 21.63 22.66
C LYS A 290 5.54 22.67 23.64
#